data_9fa14d9dde8197b602d92bc0b637e848
#
_entry.id   9fa14d9dde8197b602d92bc0b637e848
#
_cell.length_a   1.000
_cell.length_b   1.000
_cell.length_c   1.000
_cell.angle_alpha   90.00
_cell.angle_beta   90.00
_cell.angle_gamma   90.00
#
_symmetry.space_group_name_H-M   'P 1'
#
loop_
_entity.id
_entity.type
_entity.pdbx_description
1 polymer ?
#
loop_
_entity_poly.entity_id
_entity_poly.type
_entity_poly.pdbx_seq_one_letter_code
_entity_poly.pdbx_strand_id
1 'polypeptide(L)'
;MLGYKKYLPSNQHTPYKLYDALTLKASAKSADAVVVSSKLEYEDAVEFGIQKTKLHVIPMGVDVDEYVNNPINPNGDAINILFVGRIARVRRIEILLQAVAKLSIPFHVTLVGGEEKTSSLSKSGYLDELKKLCKDLNINDQVTFVGPVAQNELFNWYSKGDIFVYPSLYENFGQPILEAAAAGLPIVSAAVGVAQEIITDNETGFLFNGDDQELANRITQLTDQNLRKKIGGAVRERVRSLYGWEGIINQYLNLYRSL
;
A
#
# COMPACT_ATOMS: atom_id res chain seq x y z
N MET A 1 3.01 -12.98 -8.17
CA MET A 1 3.74 -12.71 -9.43
C MET A 1 2.85 -12.66 -10.66
N LEU A 2 1.75 -13.38 -10.74
CA LEU A 2 0.88 -13.43 -11.93
C LEU A 2 0.11 -12.13 -12.20
N GLY A 3 -0.49 -11.52 -11.19
CA GLY A 3 -1.23 -10.28 -11.33
C GLY A 3 -0.38 -9.12 -11.88
N TYR A 4 0.90 -9.09 -11.49
CA TYR A 4 1.87 -8.12 -11.99
C TYR A 4 2.12 -8.23 -13.51
N LYS A 5 1.99 -9.43 -14.10
CA LYS A 5 2.19 -9.64 -15.53
C LYS A 5 1.17 -8.92 -16.41
N LYS A 6 -0.04 -8.67 -15.92
CA LYS A 6 -1.07 -7.90 -16.63
C LYS A 6 -0.59 -6.49 -16.99
N TYR A 7 0.38 -5.97 -16.24
CA TYR A 7 0.92 -4.61 -16.40
C TYR A 7 2.28 -4.57 -17.10
N LEU A 8 2.84 -5.74 -17.48
CA LEU A 8 4.10 -5.80 -18.23
C LEU A 8 3.85 -5.59 -19.72
N PRO A 9 4.80 -4.96 -20.44
CA PRO A 9 4.79 -4.92 -21.90
C PRO A 9 4.74 -6.34 -22.50
N SER A 10 3.97 -6.52 -23.58
CA SER A 10 3.73 -7.84 -24.20
C SER A 10 5.01 -8.60 -24.59
N ASN A 11 6.07 -7.87 -24.98
CA ASN A 11 7.38 -8.44 -25.34
C ASN A 11 8.13 -9.08 -24.15
N GLN A 12 7.74 -8.81 -22.92
CA GLN A 12 8.35 -9.38 -21.72
C GLN A 12 7.61 -10.61 -21.18
N HIS A 13 6.45 -10.94 -21.73
CA HIS A 13 5.65 -12.06 -21.24
C HIS A 13 6.30 -13.42 -21.48
N THR A 14 7.01 -13.62 -22.59
CA THR A 14 7.58 -14.93 -22.97
C THR A 14 8.70 -15.40 -22.02
N PRO A 15 9.72 -14.58 -21.70
CA PRO A 15 10.76 -14.97 -20.74
C PRO A 15 10.18 -15.32 -19.37
N TYR A 16 9.22 -14.55 -18.87
CA TYR A 16 8.58 -14.82 -17.58
C TYR A 16 7.73 -16.11 -17.61
N LYS A 17 7.01 -16.37 -18.70
CA LYS A 17 6.25 -17.63 -18.85
C LYS A 17 7.17 -18.84 -18.84
N LEU A 18 8.32 -18.75 -19.50
CA LEU A 18 9.29 -19.85 -19.55
C LEU A 18 9.92 -20.08 -18.17
N TYR A 19 10.34 -19.02 -17.48
CA TYR A 19 10.85 -19.09 -16.12
C TYR A 19 9.83 -19.71 -15.16
N ASP A 20 8.59 -19.26 -15.20
CA ASP A 20 7.50 -19.78 -14.36
C ASP A 20 7.26 -21.28 -14.63
N ALA A 21 7.25 -21.67 -15.91
CA ALA A 21 6.99 -23.08 -16.28
C ALA A 21 8.10 -24.01 -15.82
N LEU A 22 9.37 -23.58 -15.95
CA LEU A 22 10.53 -24.40 -15.68
C LEU A 22 10.94 -24.45 -14.20
N THR A 23 10.65 -23.39 -13.45
CA THR A 23 11.11 -23.25 -12.07
C THR A 23 9.96 -23.14 -11.05
N LEU A 24 9.21 -22.04 -11.08
CA LEU A 24 8.22 -21.77 -10.05
C LEU A 24 7.08 -22.80 -10.02
N LYS A 25 6.59 -23.21 -11.20
CA LYS A 25 5.47 -24.15 -11.27
C LYS A 25 5.85 -25.53 -10.77
N ALA A 26 7.07 -25.98 -11.08
CA ALA A 26 7.58 -27.27 -10.59
C ALA A 26 7.76 -27.24 -9.07
N SER A 27 8.41 -26.20 -8.53
CA SER A 27 8.62 -26.02 -7.09
C SER A 27 7.30 -25.94 -6.32
N ALA A 28 6.35 -25.12 -6.80
CA ALA A 28 5.07 -24.96 -6.13
C ALA A 28 4.20 -26.23 -6.17
N LYS A 29 4.32 -27.05 -7.23
CA LYS A 29 3.62 -28.35 -7.31
C LYS A 29 4.22 -29.41 -6.37
N SER A 30 5.52 -29.38 -6.15
CA SER A 30 6.22 -30.33 -5.28
C SER A 30 6.14 -29.96 -3.78
N ALA A 31 5.81 -28.71 -3.46
CA ALA A 31 5.65 -28.27 -2.08
C ALA A 31 4.45 -28.95 -1.40
N ASP A 32 4.56 -29.25 -0.11
CA ASP A 32 3.45 -29.77 0.70
C ASP A 32 2.42 -28.67 0.97
N ALA A 33 2.88 -27.45 1.21
CA ALA A 33 2.05 -26.25 1.34
C ALA A 33 2.63 -25.07 0.58
N VAL A 34 1.77 -24.16 0.13
CA VAL A 34 2.14 -22.87 -0.48
C VAL A 34 1.42 -21.75 0.27
N VAL A 35 2.20 -20.91 0.92
CA VAL A 35 1.65 -19.75 1.65
C VAL A 35 1.58 -18.53 0.71
N VAL A 36 0.47 -17.83 0.77
CA VAL A 36 0.22 -16.57 0.09
C VAL A 36 -0.22 -15.52 1.10
N SER A 37 0.09 -14.26 0.85
CA SER A 37 -0.08 -13.18 1.83
C SER A 37 -1.44 -12.49 1.78
N SER A 38 -2.21 -12.68 0.70
CA SER A 38 -3.50 -12.02 0.52
C SER A 38 -4.46 -12.89 -0.30
N LYS A 39 -5.75 -12.55 -0.26
CA LYS A 39 -6.76 -13.17 -1.10
C LYS A 39 -6.47 -12.95 -2.60
N LEU A 40 -5.97 -11.78 -2.97
CA LEU A 40 -5.56 -11.49 -4.35
C LEU A 40 -4.43 -12.44 -4.80
N GLU A 41 -3.43 -12.64 -3.95
CA GLU A 41 -2.33 -13.57 -4.25
C GLU A 41 -2.80 -15.03 -4.28
N TYR A 42 -3.79 -15.39 -3.47
CA TYR A 42 -4.44 -16.69 -3.53
C TYR A 42 -5.12 -16.93 -4.89
N GLU A 43 -5.88 -15.96 -5.37
CA GLU A 43 -6.55 -16.03 -6.68
C GLU A 43 -5.51 -16.14 -7.81
N ASP A 44 -4.44 -15.35 -7.76
CA ASP A 44 -3.33 -15.44 -8.70
C ASP A 44 -2.65 -16.83 -8.66
N ALA A 45 -2.47 -17.44 -7.49
CA ALA A 45 -1.88 -18.76 -7.33
C ALA A 45 -2.78 -19.86 -7.89
N VAL A 46 -4.09 -19.76 -7.72
CA VAL A 46 -5.07 -20.67 -8.34
C VAL A 46 -5.04 -20.55 -9.85
N GLU A 47 -5.02 -19.33 -10.41
CA GLU A 47 -4.88 -19.10 -11.86
C GLU A 47 -3.54 -19.67 -12.40
N PHE A 48 -2.49 -19.61 -11.59
CA PHE A 48 -1.19 -20.24 -11.92
C PHE A 48 -1.23 -21.76 -11.96
N GLY A 49 -2.25 -22.36 -11.39
CA GLY A 49 -2.48 -23.80 -11.38
C GLY A 49 -1.92 -24.51 -10.14
N ILE A 50 -1.81 -23.80 -9.02
CA ILE A 50 -1.54 -24.42 -7.72
C ILE A 50 -2.84 -25.02 -7.19
N GLN A 51 -2.77 -26.22 -6.62
CA GLN A 51 -3.93 -26.89 -6.05
C GLN A 51 -4.44 -26.11 -4.81
N LYS A 52 -5.74 -25.86 -4.76
CA LYS A 52 -6.37 -25.13 -3.65
C LYS A 52 -6.11 -25.77 -2.28
N THR A 53 -5.99 -27.10 -2.25
CA THR A 53 -5.69 -27.88 -1.02
C THR A 53 -4.32 -27.62 -0.44
N LYS A 54 -3.40 -27.07 -1.22
CA LYS A 54 -2.04 -26.71 -0.81
C LYS A 54 -1.88 -25.23 -0.48
N LEU A 55 -2.89 -24.40 -0.83
CA LEU A 55 -2.83 -22.96 -0.66
C LEU A 55 -3.34 -22.54 0.72
N HIS A 56 -2.51 -21.80 1.44
CA HIS A 56 -2.83 -21.24 2.75
C HIS A 56 -2.64 -19.73 2.71
N VAL A 57 -3.66 -18.96 3.08
CA VAL A 57 -3.56 -17.51 3.22
C VAL A 57 -3.06 -17.21 4.62
N ILE A 58 -1.80 -16.81 4.74
CA ILE A 58 -1.22 -16.32 5.99
C ILE A 58 -0.61 -14.97 5.67
N PRO A 59 -1.23 -13.87 6.10
CA PRO A 59 -0.78 -12.52 5.75
C PRO A 59 0.53 -12.15 6.44
N MET A 60 1.11 -11.04 6.01
CA MET A 60 2.24 -10.43 6.74
C MET A 60 1.71 -9.76 8.01
N GLY A 61 2.49 -9.85 9.09
CA GLY A 61 2.16 -9.19 10.35
C GLY A 61 2.66 -7.75 10.41
N VAL A 62 2.13 -7.02 11.41
CA VAL A 62 2.63 -5.71 11.81
C VAL A 62 2.68 -5.62 13.34
N ASP A 63 3.70 -4.95 13.84
CA ASP A 63 3.76 -4.60 15.27
C ASP A 63 2.98 -3.31 15.51
N VAL A 64 1.71 -3.48 15.90
CA VAL A 64 0.82 -2.34 16.12
C VAL A 64 1.28 -1.49 17.32
N ASP A 65 1.98 -2.10 18.29
CA ASP A 65 2.43 -1.42 19.51
C ASP A 65 3.67 -0.55 19.28
N GLU A 66 4.45 -0.83 18.24
CA GLU A 66 5.53 0.05 17.79
C GLU A 66 5.02 1.46 17.43
N TYR A 67 3.77 1.56 16.96
CA TYR A 67 3.16 2.82 16.53
C TYR A 67 2.34 3.54 17.63
N VAL A 68 2.20 2.96 18.84
CA VAL A 68 1.36 3.52 19.92
C VAL A 68 1.89 4.85 20.46
N ASN A 69 3.20 5.00 20.52
CA ASN A 69 3.85 6.14 21.19
C ASN A 69 4.09 7.36 20.29
N ASN A 70 3.58 7.33 19.07
CA ASN A 70 3.75 8.42 18.11
C ASN A 70 2.38 9.06 17.82
N PRO A 71 1.96 10.09 18.59
CA PRO A 71 0.72 10.77 18.35
C PRO A 71 0.76 11.46 16.97
N ILE A 72 -0.30 11.30 16.21
CA ILE A 72 -0.56 12.06 14.99
C ILE A 72 -0.49 13.53 15.37
N ASN A 73 0.31 14.32 14.67
CA ASN A 73 0.55 15.73 14.99
C ASN A 73 -0.74 16.55 14.77
N PRO A 74 -1.43 17.03 15.83
CA PRO A 74 -2.77 17.61 15.69
C PRO A 74 -2.77 19.13 15.42
N ASN A 75 -1.61 19.79 15.35
CA ASN A 75 -1.50 21.25 15.52
C ASN A 75 -1.02 22.02 14.28
N GLY A 76 -1.19 21.49 13.08
CA GLY A 76 -0.85 22.23 11.86
C GLY A 76 -2.09 22.82 11.19
N ASP A 77 -1.99 24.06 10.67
CA ASP A 77 -3.04 24.68 9.85
C ASP A 77 -3.25 23.95 8.51
N ALA A 78 -2.27 23.13 8.09
CA ALA A 78 -2.28 22.36 6.87
C ALA A 78 -2.40 20.83 7.14
N ILE A 79 -3.16 20.12 6.31
CA ILE A 79 -3.29 18.66 6.38
C ILE A 79 -2.06 18.00 5.78
N ASN A 80 -1.41 17.13 6.55
CA ASN A 80 -0.27 16.35 6.12
C ASN A 80 -0.70 15.04 5.46
N ILE A 81 -0.56 14.95 4.15
CA ILE A 81 -0.89 13.76 3.34
C ILE A 81 0.38 12.97 3.12
N LEU A 82 0.39 11.72 3.57
CA LEU A 82 1.55 10.84 3.52
C LEU A 82 1.37 9.75 2.46
N PHE A 83 2.41 9.53 1.69
CA PHE A 83 2.63 8.32 0.88
C PHE A 83 3.95 7.68 1.30
N VAL A 84 3.95 6.37 1.51
CA VAL A 84 5.16 5.56 1.75
C VAL A 84 5.22 4.44 0.74
N GLY A 85 6.34 4.32 0.03
CA GLY A 85 6.54 3.27 -0.95
C GLY A 85 7.55 3.63 -2.03
N ARG A 86 7.88 2.68 -2.87
CA ARG A 86 8.76 2.92 -4.02
C ARG A 86 8.15 3.96 -4.97
N ILE A 87 8.94 4.91 -5.42
CA ILE A 87 8.54 5.85 -6.47
C ILE A 87 8.58 5.10 -7.81
N ALA A 88 7.45 4.56 -8.22
CA ALA A 88 7.31 3.74 -9.42
C ALA A 88 5.96 3.99 -10.09
N ARG A 89 5.87 3.89 -11.42
CA ARG A 89 4.64 4.19 -12.19
C ARG A 89 3.42 3.37 -11.72
N VAL A 90 3.65 2.13 -11.29
CA VAL A 90 2.58 1.29 -10.75
C VAL A 90 1.94 1.89 -9.49
N ARG A 91 2.63 2.81 -8.80
CA ARG A 91 2.12 3.50 -7.60
C ARG A 91 1.22 4.69 -7.93
N ARG A 92 1.21 5.16 -9.18
CA ARG A 92 0.32 6.22 -9.69
C ARG A 92 0.32 7.48 -8.81
N ILE A 93 1.52 7.91 -8.36
CA ILE A 93 1.67 9.08 -7.48
C ILE A 93 1.17 10.36 -8.17
N GLU A 94 1.18 10.41 -9.51
CA GLU A 94 0.59 11.49 -10.31
C GLU A 94 -0.89 11.73 -9.98
N ILE A 95 -1.66 10.67 -9.67
CA ILE A 95 -3.07 10.81 -9.29
C ILE A 95 -3.21 11.54 -7.95
N LEU A 96 -2.33 11.24 -6.97
CA LEU A 96 -2.29 11.96 -5.70
C LEU A 96 -1.98 13.44 -5.94
N LEU A 97 -0.95 13.77 -6.74
CA LEU A 97 -0.56 15.15 -7.01
C LEU A 97 -1.67 15.92 -7.74
N GLN A 98 -2.34 15.30 -8.71
CA GLN A 98 -3.49 15.88 -9.40
C GLN A 98 -4.68 16.12 -8.46
N ALA A 99 -4.92 15.17 -7.54
CA ALA A 99 -6.00 15.31 -6.56
C ALA A 99 -5.76 16.46 -5.58
N VAL A 100 -4.55 16.55 -5.02
CA VAL A 100 -4.25 17.62 -4.04
C VAL A 100 -4.23 19.01 -4.67
N ALA A 101 -3.88 19.13 -5.94
CA ALA A 101 -3.96 20.40 -6.68
C ALA A 101 -5.39 20.94 -6.81
N LYS A 102 -6.42 20.11 -6.58
CA LYS A 102 -7.84 20.50 -6.60
C LYS A 102 -8.38 20.90 -5.21
N LEU A 103 -7.58 20.72 -4.16
CA LEU A 103 -8.01 21.05 -2.80
C LEU A 103 -8.04 22.58 -2.59
N SER A 104 -9.09 23.04 -1.93
CA SER A 104 -9.23 24.45 -1.53
C SER A 104 -8.79 24.72 -0.08
N ILE A 105 -8.06 23.78 0.52
CA ILE A 105 -7.58 23.82 1.90
C ILE A 105 -6.04 23.77 1.93
N PRO A 106 -5.38 24.31 2.96
CA PRO A 106 -3.94 24.14 3.11
C PRO A 106 -3.58 22.64 3.29
N PHE A 107 -2.57 22.21 2.55
CA PHE A 107 -2.06 20.83 2.63
C PHE A 107 -0.55 20.79 2.47
N HIS A 108 0.05 19.68 2.92
CA HIS A 108 1.41 19.30 2.61
C HIS A 108 1.45 17.81 2.24
N VAL A 109 2.13 17.45 1.16
CA VAL A 109 2.32 16.07 0.73
C VAL A 109 3.74 15.63 1.04
N THR A 110 3.88 14.53 1.76
CA THR A 110 5.17 13.90 2.04
C THR A 110 5.25 12.57 1.31
N LEU A 111 6.22 12.43 0.40
CA LEU A 111 6.47 11.22 -0.38
C LEU A 111 7.75 10.56 0.13
N VAL A 112 7.61 9.45 0.85
CA VAL A 112 8.72 8.68 1.44
C VAL A 112 9.00 7.46 0.59
N GLY A 113 10.23 7.35 0.07
CA GLY A 113 10.70 6.21 -0.70
C GLY A 113 11.60 6.61 -1.87
N GLY A 114 12.35 5.66 -2.37
CA GLY A 114 13.28 5.85 -3.49
C GLY A 114 12.66 5.51 -4.85
N GLU A 115 13.26 6.07 -5.91
CA GLU A 115 12.90 5.70 -7.27
C GLU A 115 13.33 4.26 -7.57
N GLU A 116 12.43 3.47 -8.11
CA GLU A 116 12.70 2.12 -8.59
C GLU A 116 13.42 2.20 -9.94
N LYS A 117 14.71 1.86 -9.98
CA LYS A 117 15.54 1.93 -11.19
C LYS A 117 15.66 0.61 -11.95
N THR A 118 15.27 -0.50 -11.32
CA THR A 118 15.59 -1.86 -11.81
C THR A 118 14.39 -2.62 -12.37
N SER A 119 13.18 -2.15 -12.12
CA SER A 119 11.96 -2.81 -12.60
C SER A 119 11.67 -2.44 -14.06
N SER A 120 11.28 -3.42 -14.85
CA SER A 120 10.82 -3.23 -16.24
C SER A 120 9.57 -2.34 -16.36
N LEU A 121 8.85 -2.11 -15.25
CA LEU A 121 7.74 -1.17 -15.14
C LEU A 121 8.17 0.23 -14.68
N SER A 122 9.42 0.38 -14.24
CA SER A 122 10.03 1.64 -13.87
C SER A 122 11.00 2.06 -14.96
N LYS A 123 10.50 2.74 -15.99
CA LYS A 123 11.41 3.54 -16.79
C LYS A 123 12.02 4.58 -15.85
N SER A 124 13.34 4.71 -15.84
CA SER A 124 14.06 5.80 -15.15
C SER A 124 13.43 7.14 -15.52
N GLY A 125 13.36 8.06 -14.56
CA GLY A 125 12.84 9.41 -14.79
C GLY A 125 11.40 9.65 -14.30
N TYR A 126 10.74 8.68 -13.68
CA TYR A 126 9.40 8.92 -13.11
C TYR A 126 9.42 9.93 -11.97
N LEU A 127 10.47 9.94 -11.14
CA LEU A 127 10.66 10.95 -10.11
C LEU A 127 10.77 12.38 -10.70
N ASP A 128 11.50 12.52 -11.79
CA ASP A 128 11.65 13.83 -12.46
C ASP A 128 10.34 14.27 -13.13
N GLU A 129 9.57 13.34 -13.68
CA GLU A 129 8.23 13.62 -14.20
C GLU A 129 7.28 14.10 -13.09
N LEU A 130 7.31 13.47 -11.90
CA LEU A 130 6.50 13.92 -10.75
C LEU A 130 6.92 15.31 -10.27
N LYS A 131 8.21 15.59 -10.19
CA LYS A 131 8.72 16.95 -9.85
C LYS A 131 8.30 17.99 -10.88
N LYS A 132 8.30 17.64 -12.16
CA LYS A 132 7.81 18.50 -13.23
C LYS A 132 6.30 18.73 -13.07
N LEU A 133 5.54 17.67 -12.81
CA LEU A 133 4.09 17.76 -12.57
C LEU A 133 3.75 18.68 -11.40
N CYS A 134 4.53 18.64 -10.30
CA CYS A 134 4.35 19.56 -9.17
C CYS A 134 4.51 21.03 -9.60
N LYS A 135 5.48 21.34 -10.47
CA LYS A 135 5.67 22.69 -11.02
C LYS A 135 4.51 23.10 -11.92
N ASP A 136 4.10 22.20 -12.83
CA ASP A 136 3.01 22.46 -13.79
C ASP A 136 1.67 22.69 -13.07
N LEU A 137 1.47 22.04 -11.90
CA LEU A 137 0.32 22.21 -11.02
C LEU A 137 0.46 23.36 -9.98
N ASN A 138 1.62 24.03 -9.91
CA ASN A 138 1.95 25.07 -8.93
C ASN A 138 1.83 24.60 -7.46
N ILE A 139 2.24 23.35 -7.17
CA ILE A 139 2.22 22.76 -5.82
C ILE A 139 3.62 22.32 -5.34
N ASN A 140 4.70 22.77 -6.00
CA ASN A 140 6.07 22.36 -5.68
C ASN A 140 6.49 22.66 -4.23
N ASP A 141 5.99 23.75 -3.64
CA ASP A 141 6.32 24.16 -2.27
C ASP A 141 5.50 23.38 -1.21
N GLN A 142 4.44 22.69 -1.62
CA GLN A 142 3.61 21.85 -0.78
C GLN A 142 3.97 20.36 -0.86
N VAL A 143 4.97 19.96 -1.68
CA VAL A 143 5.32 18.56 -1.87
C VAL A 143 6.78 18.31 -1.50
N THR A 144 7.01 17.41 -0.54
CA THR A 144 8.34 16.98 -0.14
C THR A 144 8.63 15.56 -0.63
N PHE A 145 9.70 15.40 -1.41
CA PHE A 145 10.27 14.11 -1.79
C PHE A 145 11.40 13.76 -0.82
N VAL A 146 11.16 12.85 0.13
CA VAL A 146 12.13 12.51 1.20
C VAL A 146 13.25 11.62 0.66
N GLY A 147 12.96 10.75 -0.29
CA GLY A 147 13.90 9.72 -0.72
C GLY A 147 13.78 8.43 0.13
N PRO A 148 14.70 7.47 -0.07
CA PRO A 148 14.70 6.22 0.69
C PRO A 148 15.09 6.48 2.15
N VAL A 149 14.39 5.82 3.07
CA VAL A 149 14.66 5.86 4.51
C VAL A 149 14.87 4.44 5.04
N ALA A 150 15.53 4.31 6.18
CA ALA A 150 15.70 3.01 6.83
C ALA A 150 14.37 2.49 7.41
N GLN A 151 14.19 1.16 7.45
CA GLN A 151 12.94 0.55 7.92
C GLN A 151 12.60 0.98 9.36
N ASN A 152 13.59 1.07 10.23
CA ASN A 152 13.43 1.50 11.62
C ASN A 152 13.14 3.01 11.81
N GLU A 153 13.11 3.79 10.73
CA GLU A 153 12.74 5.20 10.75
C GLU A 153 11.33 5.45 10.20
N LEU A 154 10.72 4.43 9.57
CA LEU A 154 9.42 4.60 8.92
C LEU A 154 8.31 5.00 9.90
N PHE A 155 8.33 4.47 11.12
CA PHE A 155 7.35 4.82 12.15
C PHE A 155 7.30 6.34 12.44
N ASN A 156 8.46 7.03 12.40
CA ASN A 156 8.53 8.49 12.55
C ASN A 156 7.85 9.25 11.40
N TRP A 157 7.80 8.65 10.22
CA TRP A 157 7.11 9.26 9.08
C TRP A 157 5.61 9.04 9.16
N TYR A 158 5.17 7.85 9.54
CA TYR A 158 3.74 7.60 9.74
C TYR A 158 3.16 8.51 10.83
N SER A 159 3.92 8.79 11.91
CA SER A 159 3.46 9.67 12.99
C SER A 159 3.31 11.15 12.60
N LYS A 160 3.86 11.56 11.46
CA LYS A 160 3.75 12.94 10.95
C LYS A 160 2.59 13.13 9.97
N GLY A 161 1.95 12.05 9.53
CA GLY A 161 0.82 12.09 8.61
C GLY A 161 -0.51 12.35 9.33
N ASP A 162 -1.42 12.99 8.64
CA ASP A 162 -2.84 13.11 9.03
C ASP A 162 -3.73 12.16 8.23
N ILE A 163 -3.32 11.89 6.98
CA ILE A 163 -4.02 11.01 6.03
C ILE A 163 -2.96 10.20 5.28
N PHE A 164 -3.16 8.91 5.16
CA PHE A 164 -2.35 8.07 4.30
C PHE A 164 -3.05 7.83 2.97
N VAL A 165 -2.36 8.11 1.85
CA VAL A 165 -2.92 7.92 0.50
C VAL A 165 -2.09 6.89 -0.26
N TYR A 166 -2.75 5.88 -0.84
CA TYR A 166 -2.10 4.83 -1.60
C TYR A 166 -2.81 4.56 -2.94
N PRO A 167 -2.47 5.30 -4.01
CA PRO A 167 -3.20 5.26 -5.29
C PRO A 167 -2.73 4.15 -6.23
N SER A 168 -2.02 3.16 -5.73
CA SER A 168 -1.37 2.12 -6.52
C SER A 168 -2.33 1.39 -7.46
N LEU A 169 -1.86 1.11 -8.67
CA LEU A 169 -2.61 0.30 -9.64
C LEU A 169 -2.64 -1.17 -9.25
N TYR A 170 -1.58 -1.65 -8.59
CA TYR A 170 -1.43 -3.04 -8.20
C TYR A 170 -0.54 -3.16 -6.96
N GLU A 171 -0.93 -4.07 -6.07
CA GLU A 171 -0.14 -4.49 -4.92
C GLU A 171 -0.51 -5.94 -4.57
N ASN A 172 0.48 -6.76 -4.27
CA ASN A 172 0.22 -8.13 -3.80
C ASN A 172 -0.39 -8.11 -2.40
N PHE A 173 0.30 -7.43 -1.47
CA PHE A 173 -0.14 -7.30 -0.08
C PHE A 173 -0.32 -5.85 0.32
N GLY A 174 0.73 -5.03 0.24
CA GLY A 174 0.66 -3.61 0.59
C GLY A 174 1.06 -3.33 2.03
N GLN A 175 2.25 -3.78 2.44
CA GLN A 175 2.79 -3.53 3.78
C GLN A 175 2.68 -2.06 4.23
N PRO A 176 2.95 -1.03 3.39
CA PRO A 176 2.78 0.37 3.79
C PRO A 176 1.34 0.73 4.20
N ILE A 177 0.33 0.09 3.61
CA ILE A 177 -1.08 0.28 3.99
C ILE A 177 -1.32 -0.28 5.41
N LEU A 178 -0.76 -1.45 5.70
CA LEU A 178 -0.87 -2.09 7.01
C LEU A 178 -0.17 -1.28 8.10
N GLU A 179 1.03 -0.76 7.81
CA GLU A 179 1.80 0.11 8.70
C GLU A 179 1.07 1.43 8.98
N ALA A 180 0.50 2.06 7.96
CA ALA A 180 -0.31 3.27 8.12
C ALA A 180 -1.56 3.00 8.99
N ALA A 181 -2.22 1.86 8.80
CA ALA A 181 -3.34 1.42 9.63
C ALA A 181 -2.92 1.19 11.08
N ALA A 182 -1.77 0.54 11.30
CA ALA A 182 -1.18 0.33 12.63
C ALA A 182 -0.85 1.65 13.33
N ALA A 183 -0.41 2.67 12.58
CA ALA A 183 -0.20 4.02 13.07
C ALA A 183 -1.50 4.78 13.37
N GLY A 184 -2.66 4.23 13.02
CA GLY A 184 -3.97 4.86 13.22
C GLY A 184 -4.27 5.98 12.23
N LEU A 185 -3.60 6.00 11.08
CA LEU A 185 -3.91 6.94 10.02
C LEU A 185 -5.17 6.52 9.27
N PRO A 186 -6.12 7.43 9.00
CA PRO A 186 -7.17 7.17 8.03
C PRO A 186 -6.55 6.96 6.66
N ILE A 187 -7.00 5.93 5.98
CA ILE A 187 -6.43 5.48 4.70
C ILE A 187 -7.40 5.82 3.56
N VAL A 188 -6.86 6.41 2.49
CA VAL A 188 -7.53 6.52 1.19
C VAL A 188 -6.70 5.73 0.19
N SER A 189 -7.22 4.62 -0.30
CA SER A 189 -6.48 3.69 -1.16
C SER A 189 -7.29 3.26 -2.38
N ALA A 190 -6.58 2.96 -3.48
CA ALA A 190 -7.17 2.10 -4.49
C ALA A 190 -7.45 0.71 -3.89
N ALA A 191 -8.38 -0.05 -4.50
CA ALA A 191 -8.75 -1.38 -4.04
C ALA A 191 -7.65 -2.41 -4.41
N VAL A 192 -6.52 -2.39 -3.69
CA VAL A 192 -5.35 -3.26 -3.94
C VAL A 192 -4.87 -3.94 -2.67
N GLY A 193 -4.35 -5.15 -2.80
CA GLY A 193 -3.76 -5.91 -1.70
C GLY A 193 -4.63 -5.91 -0.44
N VAL A 194 -4.01 -5.69 0.72
CA VAL A 194 -4.67 -5.68 2.03
C VAL A 194 -5.71 -4.56 2.19
N ALA A 195 -5.66 -3.49 1.38
CA ALA A 195 -6.68 -2.43 1.44
C ALA A 195 -8.09 -2.99 1.25
N GLN A 196 -8.27 -3.98 0.36
CA GLN A 196 -9.57 -4.63 0.12
C GLN A 196 -10.10 -5.41 1.34
N GLU A 197 -9.20 -5.81 2.25
CA GLU A 197 -9.54 -6.63 3.41
C GLU A 197 -9.77 -5.78 4.66
N ILE A 198 -9.02 -4.69 4.82
CA ILE A 198 -9.08 -3.84 6.02
C ILE A 198 -9.95 -2.60 5.86
N ILE A 199 -10.23 -2.14 4.64
CA ILE A 199 -11.04 -0.95 4.41
C ILE A 199 -12.50 -1.33 4.16
N THR A 200 -13.37 -0.89 5.04
CA THR A 200 -14.81 -0.74 4.82
C THR A 200 -15.08 0.74 4.62
N ASP A 201 -15.65 1.11 3.48
CA ASP A 201 -15.82 2.51 3.08
C ASP A 201 -16.61 3.30 4.14
N ASN A 202 -16.13 4.48 4.50
CA ASN A 202 -16.65 5.37 5.57
C ASN A 202 -16.54 4.83 7.02
N GLU A 203 -16.02 3.61 7.25
CA GLU A 203 -15.89 3.03 8.58
C GLU A 203 -14.41 2.92 9.01
N THR A 204 -13.59 2.26 8.20
CA THR A 204 -12.17 2.02 8.47
C THR A 204 -11.23 2.65 7.44
N GLY A 205 -11.76 3.41 6.50
CA GLY A 205 -11.02 4.11 5.46
C GLY A 205 -11.91 4.43 4.28
N PHE A 206 -11.28 4.81 3.17
CA PHE A 206 -11.95 5.06 1.91
C PHE A 206 -11.26 4.30 0.77
N LEU A 207 -12.05 3.60 -0.03
CA LEU A 207 -11.62 3.11 -1.31
C LEU A 207 -11.99 4.13 -2.41
N PHE A 208 -11.15 4.25 -3.43
CA PHE A 208 -11.43 5.06 -4.61
C PHE A 208 -11.05 4.30 -5.90
N ASN A 209 -11.69 4.66 -7.00
CA ASN A 209 -11.58 3.93 -8.28
C ASN A 209 -10.37 4.32 -9.13
N GLY A 210 -9.51 5.24 -8.64
CA GLY A 210 -8.33 5.73 -9.34
C GLY A 210 -8.56 7.06 -10.08
N ASP A 211 -9.70 7.71 -9.87
CA ASP A 211 -10.01 9.05 -10.34
C ASP A 211 -9.49 10.10 -9.36
N ASP A 212 -8.79 11.14 -9.86
CA ASP A 212 -8.17 12.16 -9.04
C ASP A 212 -9.20 13.11 -8.38
N GLN A 213 -10.36 13.30 -9.01
CA GLN A 213 -11.45 14.08 -8.41
C GLN A 213 -12.10 13.32 -7.26
N GLU A 214 -12.32 12.02 -7.41
CA GLU A 214 -12.82 11.20 -6.32
C GLU A 214 -11.83 11.19 -5.16
N LEU A 215 -10.53 11.05 -5.43
CA LEU A 215 -9.49 11.11 -4.40
C LEU A 215 -9.50 12.46 -3.67
N ALA A 216 -9.60 13.59 -4.39
CA ALA A 216 -9.72 14.91 -3.79
C ALA A 216 -10.95 15.03 -2.88
N ASN A 217 -12.09 14.49 -3.29
CA ASN A 217 -13.32 14.48 -2.49
C ASN A 217 -13.14 13.67 -1.19
N ARG A 218 -12.49 12.49 -1.26
CA ARG A 218 -12.21 11.64 -0.08
C ARG A 218 -11.24 12.32 0.89
N ILE A 219 -10.21 13.00 0.38
CA ILE A 219 -9.29 13.80 1.21
C ILE A 219 -10.05 14.96 1.87
N THR A 220 -10.93 15.63 1.12
CA THR A 220 -11.75 16.74 1.66
C THR A 220 -12.66 16.28 2.81
N GLN A 221 -13.26 15.10 2.74
CA GLN A 221 -14.04 14.55 3.86
C GLN A 221 -13.19 14.38 5.12
N LEU A 222 -11.91 14.01 4.96
CA LEU A 222 -10.97 13.82 6.06
C LEU A 222 -10.35 15.15 6.57
N THR A 223 -10.86 16.32 6.19
CA THR A 223 -10.52 17.59 6.84
C THR A 223 -11.10 17.67 8.26
N ASP A 224 -12.20 16.97 8.51
CA ASP A 224 -12.77 16.81 9.84
C ASP A 224 -11.85 15.94 10.73
N GLN A 225 -11.27 16.56 11.73
CA GLN A 225 -10.37 15.88 12.69
C GLN A 225 -11.06 14.76 13.47
N ASN A 226 -12.34 14.92 13.80
CA ASN A 226 -13.09 13.88 14.51
C ASN A 226 -13.31 12.67 13.63
N LEU A 227 -13.60 12.87 12.34
CA LEU A 227 -13.72 11.80 11.37
C LEU A 227 -12.37 11.09 11.17
N ARG A 228 -11.25 11.84 11.06
CA ARG A 228 -9.91 11.24 10.99
C ARG A 228 -9.62 10.33 12.19
N LYS A 229 -9.85 10.82 13.42
CA LYS A 229 -9.65 10.05 14.64
C LYS A 229 -10.52 8.81 14.70
N LYS A 230 -11.80 8.94 14.32
CA LYS A 230 -12.75 7.82 14.31
C LYS A 230 -12.30 6.73 13.34
N ILE A 231 -12.04 7.09 12.08
CA ILE A 231 -11.65 6.13 11.03
C ILE A 231 -10.27 5.53 11.32
N GLY A 232 -9.29 6.36 11.69
CA GLY A 232 -7.95 5.89 12.03
C GLY A 232 -7.93 4.96 13.22
N GLY A 233 -8.70 5.25 14.27
CA GLY A 233 -8.88 4.36 15.42
C GLY A 233 -9.53 3.02 15.00
N ALA A 234 -10.57 3.06 14.20
CA ALA A 234 -11.28 1.86 13.75
C ALA A 234 -10.39 0.94 12.89
N VAL A 235 -9.64 1.49 11.91
CA VAL A 235 -8.72 0.68 11.09
C VAL A 235 -7.58 0.09 11.91
N ARG A 236 -7.06 0.83 12.89
CA ARG A 236 -6.01 0.34 13.78
C ARG A 236 -6.46 -0.86 14.59
N GLU A 237 -7.63 -0.81 15.23
CA GLU A 237 -8.19 -1.93 15.98
C GLU A 237 -8.45 -3.15 15.07
N ARG A 238 -8.93 -2.91 13.86
CA ARG A 238 -9.10 -3.99 12.88
C ARG A 238 -7.77 -4.66 12.54
N VAL A 239 -6.73 -3.88 12.30
CA VAL A 239 -5.39 -4.41 11.98
C VAL A 239 -4.77 -5.10 13.19
N ARG A 240 -4.93 -4.57 14.40
CA ARG A 240 -4.49 -5.22 15.64
C ARG A 240 -5.07 -6.63 15.77
N SER A 241 -6.37 -6.78 15.51
CA SER A 241 -7.04 -8.07 15.67
C SER A 241 -6.69 -9.09 14.59
N LEU A 242 -6.42 -8.66 13.37
CA LEU A 242 -6.25 -9.54 12.22
C LEU A 242 -4.80 -9.76 11.81
N TYR A 243 -3.91 -8.79 12.06
CA TYR A 243 -2.55 -8.75 11.51
C TYR A 243 -1.45 -8.57 12.57
N GLY A 244 -1.78 -8.64 13.86
CA GLY A 244 -0.78 -8.68 14.92
C GLY A 244 0.10 -9.93 14.83
N TRP A 245 1.43 -9.76 15.03
CA TRP A 245 2.42 -10.84 14.84
C TRP A 245 2.10 -12.11 15.62
N GLU A 246 1.56 -12.01 16.85
CA GLU A 246 1.23 -13.19 17.66
C GLU A 246 0.23 -14.10 16.93
N GLY A 247 -0.84 -13.52 16.37
CA GLY A 247 -1.85 -14.25 15.61
C GLY A 247 -1.28 -14.86 14.32
N ILE A 248 -0.42 -14.13 13.63
CA ILE A 248 0.23 -14.60 12.40
C ILE A 248 1.19 -15.76 12.68
N ILE A 249 2.03 -15.65 13.71
CA ILE A 249 2.95 -16.72 14.12
C ILE A 249 2.17 -18.00 14.46
N ASN A 250 1.06 -17.88 15.18
CA ASN A 250 0.22 -19.03 15.51
C ASN A 250 -0.36 -19.72 14.26
N GLN A 251 -0.72 -18.96 13.21
CA GLN A 251 -1.16 -19.54 11.95
C GLN A 251 -0.04 -20.35 11.27
N TYR A 252 1.20 -19.84 11.24
CA TYR A 252 2.36 -20.60 10.73
C TYR A 252 2.63 -21.85 11.56
N LEU A 253 2.61 -21.76 12.89
CA LEU A 253 2.83 -22.92 13.77
C LEU A 253 1.77 -24.02 13.54
N ASN A 254 0.51 -23.63 13.37
CA ASN A 254 -0.56 -24.57 13.09
C ASN A 254 -0.38 -25.24 11.72
N LEU A 255 0.00 -24.46 10.70
CA LEU A 255 0.31 -25.00 9.39
C LEU A 255 1.44 -26.04 9.48
N TYR A 256 2.58 -25.70 10.10
CA TYR A 256 3.71 -26.64 10.22
C TYR A 256 3.38 -27.91 10.99
N ARG A 257 2.47 -27.83 11.98
CA ARG A 257 2.02 -29.03 12.71
C ARG A 257 1.07 -29.92 11.92
N SER A 258 0.47 -29.41 10.87
CA SER A 258 -0.47 -30.12 10.01
C SER A 258 0.18 -30.80 8.79
N LEU A 259 1.43 -30.47 8.49
CA LEU A 259 2.25 -31.08 7.43
C LEU A 259 2.92 -32.36 7.91
#